data_b20c2cf45f4e373d77285a5048941b9c
#
_entry.id   b20c2cf45f4e373d77285a5048941b9c
#
_cell.length_a   1.000
_cell.length_b   1.000
_cell.length_c   1.000
_cell.angle_alpha   90.00
_cell.angle_beta   90.00
_cell.angle_gamma   90.00
#
_symmetry.space_group_name_H-M   'P 1'
#
loop_
_entity.id
_entity.type
_entity.pdbx_description
1 polymer ?
#
loop_
_entity_poly.entity_id
_entity_poly.type
_entity_poly.pdbx_seq_one_letter_code
_entity_poly.pdbx_strand_id
1 'polypeptide(L)'
;MNNKNIKEEFINAFGEEKWNELEILKPLQDAVDLVCKEYLGIKPIPVVFEALSEDVARYDFKLQAIILNNKYKDDYIEVLDGCLHELEHHWQRIYIANNDTPKARRWKKEFENYDKYNQTQEIEIDACAFSQVILSCEFGLTYKHPNNYIQVLIDDYIRSRKILLDD
;
A
#
# COMPACT_ATOMS: atom_id res chain seq x y z
N MET A 1 22.75 -24.58 2.05
CA MET A 1 23.01 -23.85 3.32
C MET A 1 21.73 -23.93 4.15
N ASN A 2 21.86 -24.24 5.44
CA ASN A 2 20.68 -24.52 6.27
C ASN A 2 20.15 -23.18 6.81
N ASN A 3 18.88 -22.82 6.54
CA ASN A 3 18.26 -21.54 6.96
C ASN A 3 18.44 -21.24 8.44
N LYS A 4 18.60 -22.25 9.29
CA LYS A 4 18.83 -22.11 10.73
C LYS A 4 20.16 -21.42 11.06
N ASN A 5 21.18 -21.64 10.25
CA ASN A 5 22.51 -21.06 10.46
C ASN A 5 22.51 -19.55 10.09
N ILE A 6 21.76 -19.17 9.05
CA ILE A 6 21.66 -17.75 8.61
C ILE A 6 20.96 -16.90 9.66
N LYS A 7 19.88 -17.41 10.26
CA LYS A 7 19.14 -16.72 11.32
C LYS A 7 20.05 -16.45 12.53
N GLU A 8 20.75 -17.47 13.01
CA GLU A 8 21.65 -17.35 14.17
C GLU A 8 22.79 -16.36 13.90
N GLU A 9 23.41 -16.41 12.73
CA GLU A 9 24.47 -15.49 12.33
C GLU A 9 23.96 -14.05 12.22
N PHE A 10 22.76 -13.84 11.65
CA PHE A 10 22.14 -12.52 11.54
C PHE A 10 21.78 -11.94 12.91
N ILE A 11 21.15 -12.75 13.78
CA ILE A 11 20.78 -12.32 15.14
C ILE A 11 22.02 -11.96 15.94
N ASN A 12 23.09 -12.72 15.83
CA ASN A 12 24.35 -12.44 16.50
C ASN A 12 25.02 -11.13 16.02
N ALA A 13 24.85 -10.79 14.74
CA ALA A 13 25.43 -9.58 14.16
C ALA A 13 24.58 -8.32 14.37
N PHE A 14 23.25 -8.43 14.30
CA PHE A 14 22.33 -7.29 14.21
C PHE A 14 21.23 -7.27 15.28
N GLY A 15 21.08 -8.34 16.05
CA GLY A 15 20.07 -8.50 17.08
C GLY A 15 18.76 -9.16 16.59
N GLU A 16 18.04 -9.73 17.55
CA GLU A 16 16.77 -10.45 17.30
C GLU A 16 15.67 -9.52 16.80
N GLU A 17 15.63 -8.27 17.26
CA GLU A 17 14.65 -7.27 16.83
C GLU A 17 14.73 -7.01 15.32
N LYS A 18 15.96 -6.88 14.79
CA LYS A 18 16.18 -6.70 13.35
C LYS A 18 15.81 -7.92 12.53
N TRP A 19 16.00 -9.11 13.08
CA TRP A 19 15.53 -10.33 12.42
C TRP A 19 14.01 -10.37 12.33
N ASN A 20 13.32 -10.04 13.43
CA ASN A 20 11.86 -10.02 13.46
C ASN A 20 11.28 -8.98 12.50
N GLU A 21 11.91 -7.81 12.36
CA GLU A 21 11.55 -6.82 11.35
C GLU A 21 11.65 -7.40 9.93
N LEU A 22 12.72 -8.13 9.61
CA LEU A 22 12.89 -8.75 8.29
C LEU A 22 11.87 -9.86 8.02
N GLU A 23 11.51 -10.65 9.04
CA GLU A 23 10.48 -11.69 8.91
C GLU A 23 9.10 -11.11 8.56
N ILE A 24 8.79 -9.89 9.03
CA ILE A 24 7.55 -9.18 8.69
C ILE A 24 7.68 -8.44 7.36
N LEU A 25 8.80 -7.76 7.11
CA LEU A 25 9.01 -6.98 5.89
C LEU A 25 9.04 -7.82 4.63
N LYS A 26 9.63 -9.03 4.69
CA LYS A 26 9.75 -9.84 3.49
C LYS A 26 8.40 -10.21 2.86
N PRO A 27 7.40 -10.73 3.58
CA PRO A 27 6.08 -10.99 3.01
C PRO A 27 5.40 -9.74 2.45
N LEU A 28 5.58 -8.57 3.09
CA LEU A 28 5.03 -7.31 2.62
C LEU A 28 5.71 -6.84 1.33
N GLN A 29 7.04 -6.96 1.25
CA GLN A 29 7.77 -6.65 0.03
C GLN A 29 7.39 -7.61 -1.10
N ASP A 30 7.29 -8.91 -0.82
CA ASP A 30 6.86 -9.92 -1.81
C ASP A 30 5.45 -9.60 -2.34
N ALA A 31 4.53 -9.12 -1.48
CA ALA A 31 3.19 -8.68 -1.88
C ALA A 31 3.23 -7.44 -2.79
N VAL A 32 4.01 -6.43 -2.43
CA VAL A 32 4.21 -5.22 -3.26
C VAL A 32 4.82 -5.58 -4.61
N ASP A 33 5.85 -6.44 -4.63
CA ASP A 33 6.51 -6.89 -5.86
C ASP A 33 5.52 -7.62 -6.80
N LEU A 34 4.69 -8.50 -6.23
CA LEU A 34 3.64 -9.22 -6.96
C LEU A 34 2.65 -8.25 -7.59
N VAL A 35 2.11 -7.31 -6.78
CA VAL A 35 1.09 -6.37 -7.24
C VAL A 35 1.65 -5.41 -8.28
N CYS A 36 2.86 -4.90 -8.09
CA CYS A 36 3.54 -4.08 -9.08
C CYS A 36 3.64 -4.78 -10.44
N LYS A 37 4.01 -6.06 -10.43
CA LYS A 37 4.26 -6.83 -11.65
C LYS A 37 2.95 -7.27 -12.33
N GLU A 38 2.04 -7.87 -11.57
CA GLU A 38 0.88 -8.56 -12.15
C GLU A 38 -0.33 -7.62 -12.39
N TYR A 39 -0.45 -6.52 -11.62
CA TYR A 39 -1.59 -5.61 -11.67
C TYR A 39 -1.28 -4.22 -12.20
N LEU A 40 -0.16 -3.63 -11.78
CA LEU A 40 0.13 -2.24 -12.09
C LEU A 40 1.10 -2.04 -13.26
N GLY A 41 1.86 -3.06 -13.64
CA GLY A 41 2.85 -2.98 -14.72
C GLY A 41 3.98 -1.98 -14.44
N ILE A 42 4.34 -1.78 -13.17
CA ILE A 42 5.39 -0.83 -12.73
C ILE A 42 6.53 -1.56 -12.03
N LYS A 43 7.63 -0.85 -11.84
CA LYS A 43 8.75 -1.39 -11.05
C LYS A 43 8.39 -1.41 -9.57
N PRO A 44 8.75 -2.49 -8.85
CA PRO A 44 8.61 -2.54 -7.40
C PRO A 44 9.34 -1.39 -6.70
N ILE A 45 8.76 -0.95 -5.60
CA ILE A 45 9.35 0.04 -4.70
C ILE A 45 9.62 -0.58 -3.34
N PRO A 46 10.64 -0.11 -2.61
CA PRO A 46 10.98 -0.67 -1.30
C PRO A 46 9.91 -0.37 -0.25
N VAL A 47 9.75 -1.32 0.67
CA VAL A 47 8.94 -1.19 1.88
C VAL A 47 9.88 -1.16 3.08
N VAL A 48 9.71 -0.20 3.98
CA VAL A 48 10.53 -0.04 5.18
C VAL A 48 9.68 0.29 6.40
N PHE A 49 10.16 -0.05 7.59
CA PHE A 49 9.56 0.38 8.85
C PHE A 49 10.26 1.60 9.41
N GLU A 50 9.47 2.60 9.84
CA GLU A 50 9.93 3.77 10.59
C GLU A 50 8.93 4.14 11.69
N ALA A 51 9.32 5.04 12.58
CA ALA A 51 8.42 5.64 13.54
C ALA A 51 7.66 6.79 12.87
N LEU A 52 6.39 6.57 12.57
CA LEU A 52 5.46 7.61 12.13
C LEU A 52 4.62 8.11 13.32
N SER A 53 4.12 9.34 13.26
CA SER A 53 3.34 9.94 14.36
C SER A 53 1.95 9.32 14.50
N GLU A 54 1.19 9.24 13.42
CA GLU A 54 -0.22 8.84 13.43
C GLU A 54 -0.58 7.83 12.34
N ASP A 55 0.00 7.96 11.15
CA ASP A 55 -0.35 7.17 9.98
C ASP A 55 0.13 5.71 10.13
N VAL A 56 -0.62 4.76 9.58
CA VAL A 56 -0.24 3.34 9.50
C VAL A 56 0.89 3.16 8.48
N ALA A 57 0.74 3.82 7.35
CA ALA A 57 1.68 3.81 6.24
C ALA A 57 1.77 5.19 5.59
N ARG A 58 2.80 5.41 4.79
CA ARG A 58 2.98 6.62 3.99
C ARG A 58 3.82 6.33 2.76
N TYR A 59 3.40 6.82 1.60
CA TYR A 59 4.26 6.86 0.42
C TYR A 59 5.18 8.08 0.46
N ASP A 60 6.49 7.84 0.40
CA ASP A 60 7.50 8.90 0.26
C ASP A 60 7.89 9.04 -1.22
N PHE A 61 7.40 10.11 -1.86
CA PHE A 61 7.63 10.33 -3.28
C PHE A 61 9.08 10.69 -3.64
N LYS A 62 9.88 11.18 -2.70
CA LYS A 62 11.30 11.50 -2.92
C LYS A 62 12.15 10.25 -2.88
N LEU A 63 11.88 9.39 -1.92
CA LEU A 63 12.56 8.11 -1.77
C LEU A 63 11.97 7.03 -2.69
N GLN A 64 10.77 7.26 -3.22
CA GLN A 64 9.95 6.25 -3.91
C GLN A 64 9.86 4.96 -3.08
N ALA A 65 9.40 5.10 -1.86
CA ALA A 65 9.32 4.02 -0.88
C ALA A 65 7.99 4.07 -0.11
N ILE A 66 7.51 2.93 0.33
CA ILE A 66 6.41 2.81 1.29
C ILE A 66 7.03 2.73 2.68
N ILE A 67 6.64 3.66 3.54
CA ILE A 67 7.08 3.72 4.93
C ILE A 67 5.94 3.25 5.82
N LEU A 68 6.16 2.17 6.56
CA LEU A 68 5.22 1.57 7.50
C LEU A 68 5.54 2.01 8.92
N ASN A 69 4.51 2.24 9.71
CA ASN A 69 4.68 2.62 11.10
C ASN A 69 4.97 1.40 11.99
N ASN A 70 6.10 1.42 12.67
CA ASN A 70 6.53 0.40 13.64
C ASN A 70 5.46 0.04 14.68
N LYS A 71 4.56 0.99 15.00
CA LYS A 71 3.48 0.80 15.97
C LYS A 71 2.50 -0.31 15.57
N TYR A 72 2.31 -0.54 14.26
CA TYR A 72 1.32 -1.48 13.73
C TYR A 72 1.93 -2.79 13.22
N LYS A 73 3.24 -3.02 13.43
CA LYS A 73 3.97 -4.20 12.90
C LYS A 73 3.36 -5.55 13.26
N ASP A 74 2.61 -5.64 14.36
CA ASP A 74 1.97 -6.87 14.82
C ASP A 74 0.57 -7.08 14.22
N ASP A 75 0.03 -6.08 13.49
CA ASP A 75 -1.23 -6.18 12.75
C ASP A 75 -0.97 -6.32 11.26
N TYR A 76 -0.78 -7.57 10.81
CA TYR A 76 -0.40 -7.87 9.42
C TYR A 76 -1.42 -7.37 8.40
N ILE A 77 -2.72 -7.45 8.71
CA ILE A 77 -3.77 -7.02 7.78
C ILE A 77 -3.76 -5.50 7.64
N GLU A 78 -3.64 -4.77 8.74
CA GLU A 78 -3.57 -3.31 8.76
C GLU A 78 -2.34 -2.80 7.99
N VAL A 79 -1.15 -3.38 8.22
CA VAL A 79 0.05 -2.95 7.50
C VAL A 79 0.05 -3.36 6.03
N LEU A 80 -0.55 -4.50 5.67
CA LEU A 80 -0.68 -4.92 4.28
C LEU A 80 -1.67 -4.02 3.53
N ASP A 81 -2.82 -3.69 4.15
CA ASP A 81 -3.77 -2.71 3.60
C ASP A 81 -3.08 -1.36 3.38
N GLY A 82 -2.38 -0.84 4.38
CA GLY A 82 -1.59 0.38 4.26
C GLY A 82 -0.55 0.31 3.13
N CYS A 83 0.17 -0.80 3.00
CA CYS A 83 1.12 -1.00 1.89
C CYS A 83 0.44 -0.87 0.52
N LEU A 84 -0.68 -1.54 0.32
CA LEU A 84 -1.40 -1.57 -0.95
C LEU A 84 -2.03 -0.21 -1.27
N HIS A 85 -2.56 0.47 -0.25
CA HIS A 85 -3.08 1.83 -0.35
C HIS A 85 -1.99 2.82 -0.82
N GLU A 86 -0.83 2.81 -0.18
CA GLU A 86 0.28 3.69 -0.53
C GLU A 86 0.92 3.33 -1.89
N LEU A 87 0.89 2.05 -2.26
CA LEU A 87 1.31 1.59 -3.58
C LEU A 87 0.42 2.16 -4.69
N GLU A 88 -0.90 2.23 -4.45
CA GLU A 88 -1.82 2.85 -5.40
C GLU A 88 -1.53 4.34 -5.57
N HIS A 89 -1.21 5.08 -4.51
CA HIS A 89 -0.77 6.47 -4.63
C HIS A 89 0.50 6.62 -5.47
N HIS A 90 1.44 5.67 -5.38
CA HIS A 90 2.60 5.65 -6.26
C HIS A 90 2.18 5.46 -7.73
N TRP A 91 1.30 4.49 -8.01
CA TRP A 91 0.79 4.26 -9.36
C TRP A 91 -0.02 5.44 -9.90
N GLN A 92 -0.90 6.04 -9.10
CA GLN A 92 -1.67 7.23 -9.48
C GLN A 92 -0.76 8.38 -9.96
N ARG A 93 0.37 8.59 -9.29
CA ARG A 93 1.36 9.61 -9.70
C ARG A 93 2.03 9.27 -11.03
N ILE A 94 2.37 8.00 -11.25
CA ILE A 94 2.89 7.53 -12.54
C ILE A 94 1.83 7.72 -13.63
N TYR A 95 0.58 7.36 -13.35
CA TYR A 95 -0.52 7.54 -14.28
C TYR A 95 -0.72 9.01 -14.67
N ILE A 96 -0.74 9.92 -13.72
CA ILE A 96 -0.85 11.37 -13.95
C ILE A 96 0.30 11.89 -14.80
N ALA A 97 1.53 11.42 -14.53
CA ALA A 97 2.71 11.88 -15.28
C ALA A 97 2.71 11.45 -16.75
N ASN A 98 2.06 10.32 -17.07
CA ASN A 98 2.08 9.73 -18.40
C ASN A 98 0.77 9.91 -19.20
N ASN A 99 -0.27 10.51 -18.60
CA ASN A 99 -1.59 10.62 -19.24
C ASN A 99 -2.17 12.02 -19.10
N ASP A 100 -2.86 12.48 -20.17
CA ASP A 100 -3.67 13.72 -20.17
C ASP A 100 -5.16 13.40 -20.34
N THR A 101 -5.67 12.51 -19.52
CA THR A 101 -7.10 12.14 -19.48
C THR A 101 -7.85 13.04 -18.51
N PRO A 102 -9.21 13.12 -18.61
CA PRO A 102 -10.01 13.80 -17.59
C PRO A 102 -9.76 13.26 -16.16
N LYS A 103 -9.54 11.94 -16.00
CA LYS A 103 -9.19 11.31 -14.73
C LYS A 103 -7.84 11.83 -14.22
N ALA A 104 -6.81 11.80 -15.06
CA ALA A 104 -5.47 12.28 -14.69
C ALA A 104 -5.48 13.76 -14.25
N ARG A 105 -6.25 14.61 -14.97
CA ARG A 105 -6.39 16.02 -14.60
C ARG A 105 -7.11 16.25 -13.28
N ARG A 106 -8.16 15.46 -12.96
CA ARG A 106 -8.84 15.53 -11.65
C ARG A 106 -7.91 15.09 -10.52
N TRP A 107 -7.26 13.95 -10.66
CA TRP A 107 -6.32 13.43 -9.68
C TRP A 107 -5.13 14.36 -9.44
N LYS A 108 -4.58 14.94 -10.51
CA LYS A 108 -3.52 15.96 -10.39
C LYS A 108 -3.96 17.12 -9.51
N LYS A 109 -5.18 17.63 -9.75
CA LYS A 109 -5.75 18.73 -8.96
C LYS A 109 -5.95 18.34 -7.49
N GLU A 110 -6.36 17.10 -7.20
CA GLU A 110 -6.51 16.62 -5.83
C GLU A 110 -5.15 16.51 -5.14
N PHE A 111 -4.12 15.96 -5.79
CA PHE A 111 -2.76 15.94 -5.23
C PHE A 111 -2.17 17.34 -4.99
N GLU A 112 -2.48 18.31 -5.85
CA GLU A 112 -2.05 19.73 -5.65
C GLU A 112 -2.77 20.39 -4.47
N ASN A 113 -3.97 19.95 -4.14
CA ASN A 113 -4.80 20.46 -3.06
C ASN A 113 -5.08 19.37 -2.00
N TYR A 114 -4.11 18.48 -1.78
CA TYR A 114 -4.27 17.35 -0.89
C TYR A 114 -4.58 17.80 0.54
N ASP A 115 -5.67 17.27 1.07
CA ASP A 115 -6.07 17.41 2.47
C ASP A 115 -6.12 16.01 3.11
N LYS A 116 -5.13 15.70 3.93
CA LYS A 116 -5.02 14.41 4.61
C LYS A 116 -6.20 14.05 5.51
N TYR A 117 -7.02 15.03 5.87
CA TYR A 117 -8.23 14.79 6.67
C TYR A 117 -9.47 14.54 5.80
N ASN A 118 -9.38 14.76 4.50
CA ASN A 118 -10.49 14.57 3.57
C ASN A 118 -10.38 13.22 2.84
N GLN A 119 -10.77 12.17 3.53
CA GLN A 119 -10.78 10.80 2.98
C GLN A 119 -11.86 10.57 1.89
N THR A 120 -12.61 11.60 1.49
CA THR A 120 -13.60 11.52 0.40
C THR A 120 -13.04 11.98 -0.94
N GLN A 121 -11.78 12.38 -1.02
CA GLN A 121 -11.13 12.68 -2.30
C GLN A 121 -11.09 11.44 -3.19
N GLU A 122 -11.22 11.61 -4.51
CA GLU A 122 -11.27 10.48 -5.45
C GLU A 122 -10.00 9.62 -5.37
N ILE A 123 -8.84 10.24 -5.18
CA ILE A 123 -7.56 9.53 -5.01
C ILE A 123 -7.53 8.62 -3.78
N GLU A 124 -8.13 9.06 -2.66
CA GLU A 124 -8.20 8.27 -1.43
C GLU A 124 -9.20 7.11 -1.56
N ILE A 125 -10.38 7.38 -2.12
CA ILE A 125 -11.39 6.34 -2.36
C ILE A 125 -10.86 5.29 -3.35
N ASP A 126 -10.15 5.71 -4.40
CA ASP A 126 -9.53 4.81 -5.37
C ASP A 126 -8.45 3.93 -4.69
N ALA A 127 -7.59 4.52 -3.86
CA ALA A 127 -6.54 3.78 -3.14
C ALA A 127 -7.13 2.77 -2.14
N CYS A 128 -8.16 3.15 -1.37
CA CYS A 128 -8.86 2.23 -0.48
C CYS A 128 -9.58 1.11 -1.25
N ALA A 129 -10.20 1.43 -2.39
CA ALA A 129 -10.87 0.44 -3.22
C ALA A 129 -9.88 -0.56 -3.82
N PHE A 130 -8.74 -0.07 -4.31
CA PHE A 130 -7.66 -0.90 -4.82
C PHE A 130 -7.15 -1.87 -3.76
N SER A 131 -6.77 -1.38 -2.57
CA SER A 131 -6.25 -2.23 -1.50
C SER A 131 -7.26 -3.31 -1.11
N GLN A 132 -8.55 -2.98 -0.93
CA GLN A 132 -9.59 -3.95 -0.58
C GLN A 132 -9.81 -5.03 -1.64
N VAL A 133 -9.76 -4.66 -2.93
CA VAL A 133 -9.88 -5.62 -4.04
C VAL A 133 -8.69 -6.57 -4.06
N ILE A 134 -7.46 -6.05 -3.99
CA ILE A 134 -6.25 -6.87 -3.99
C ILE A 134 -6.18 -7.77 -2.75
N LEU A 135 -6.49 -7.26 -1.56
CA LEU A 135 -6.57 -8.07 -0.34
C LEU A 135 -7.51 -9.25 -0.51
N SER A 136 -8.68 -9.02 -1.10
CA SER A 136 -9.67 -10.07 -1.30
C SER A 136 -9.25 -11.07 -2.39
N CYS A 137 -8.81 -10.59 -3.55
CA CYS A 137 -8.56 -11.44 -4.72
C CYS A 137 -7.24 -12.23 -4.59
N GLU A 138 -6.17 -11.58 -4.11
CA GLU A 138 -4.85 -12.21 -4.06
C GLU A 138 -4.54 -12.90 -2.73
N PHE A 139 -5.00 -12.31 -1.63
CA PHE A 139 -4.62 -12.80 -0.30
C PHE A 139 -5.75 -13.49 0.44
N GLY A 140 -7.00 -13.48 -0.10
CA GLY A 140 -8.18 -14.06 0.55
C GLY A 140 -8.53 -13.36 1.86
N LEU A 141 -8.10 -12.11 2.05
CA LEU A 141 -8.32 -11.31 3.23
C LEU A 141 -9.45 -10.32 3.02
N THR A 142 -10.18 -10.01 4.07
CA THR A 142 -11.24 -8.99 4.03
C THR A 142 -10.86 -7.86 4.96
N TYR A 143 -10.75 -6.67 4.42
CA TYR A 143 -10.59 -5.43 5.17
C TYR A 143 -11.74 -4.48 4.86
N LYS A 144 -12.19 -3.75 5.88
CA LYS A 144 -13.24 -2.74 5.74
C LYS A 144 -12.82 -1.48 6.46
N HIS A 145 -13.03 -0.36 5.81
CA HIS A 145 -12.72 0.94 6.37
C HIS A 145 -13.54 1.17 7.66
N PRO A 146 -12.93 1.63 8.76
CA PRO A 146 -13.61 1.78 10.06
C PRO A 146 -14.75 2.82 10.04
N ASN A 147 -14.69 3.79 9.14
CA ASN A 147 -15.77 4.75 8.93
C ASN A 147 -16.77 4.19 7.90
N ASN A 148 -17.99 3.89 8.36
CA ASN A 148 -19.04 3.32 7.52
C ASN A 148 -19.43 4.18 6.32
N TYR A 149 -19.38 5.51 6.44
CA TYR A 149 -19.68 6.41 5.32
C TYR A 149 -18.63 6.29 4.21
N ILE A 150 -17.35 6.27 4.59
CA ILE A 150 -16.26 6.06 3.64
C ILE A 150 -16.37 4.68 3.00
N GLN A 151 -16.69 3.62 3.79
CA GLN A 151 -16.87 2.28 3.25
C GLN A 151 -17.97 2.22 2.19
N VAL A 152 -19.09 2.93 2.38
CA VAL A 152 -20.14 3.02 1.35
C VAL A 152 -19.61 3.63 0.05
N LEU A 153 -18.80 4.69 0.14
CA LEU A 153 -18.19 5.31 -1.04
C LEU A 153 -17.22 4.35 -1.74
N ILE A 154 -16.43 3.59 -0.99
CA ILE A 154 -15.53 2.56 -1.51
C ILE A 154 -16.33 1.46 -2.23
N ASP A 155 -17.37 0.93 -1.59
CA ASP A 155 -18.21 -0.12 -2.17
C ASP A 155 -18.93 0.35 -3.45
N ASP A 156 -19.37 1.61 -3.51
CA ASP A 156 -19.96 2.23 -4.71
C ASP A 156 -18.91 2.42 -5.81
N TYR A 157 -17.69 2.81 -5.45
CA TYR A 157 -16.59 2.97 -6.37
C TYR A 157 -16.20 1.61 -7.00
N ILE A 158 -16.07 0.55 -6.19
CA ILE A 158 -15.78 -0.81 -6.66
C ILE A 158 -16.87 -1.29 -7.62
N ARG A 159 -18.15 -1.04 -7.29
CA ARG A 159 -19.29 -1.45 -8.14
C ARG A 159 -19.38 -0.68 -9.47
N SER A 160 -19.09 0.62 -9.43
CA SER A 160 -19.22 1.49 -10.62
C SER A 160 -18.05 1.33 -11.59
N ARG A 161 -16.92 0.90 -11.10
CA ARG A 161 -15.73 0.60 -11.89
C ARG A 161 -15.52 -0.90 -11.79
N LYS A 162 -15.54 -1.60 -12.90
CA LYS A 162 -14.95 -2.93 -13.02
C LYS A 162 -13.44 -2.76 -12.76
N ILE A 163 -13.08 -2.62 -11.48
CA ILE A 163 -11.71 -2.35 -11.07
C ILE A 163 -10.89 -3.57 -11.41
N LEU A 164 -9.92 -3.41 -12.27
CA LEU A 164 -8.80 -4.31 -12.55
C LEU A 164 -9.10 -5.67 -13.23
N LEU A 165 -10.32 -5.99 -13.63
CA LEU A 165 -10.58 -7.33 -14.16
C LEU A 165 -11.01 -7.37 -15.64
N ASP A 166 -11.20 -6.22 -16.28
CA ASP A 166 -11.58 -6.14 -17.69
C ASP A 166 -10.85 -4.97 -18.36
N ASP A 167 -9.59 -5.18 -18.74
CA ASP A 167 -8.98 -4.57 -19.94
C ASP A 167 -7.76 -5.39 -20.38
#